data_9f67bb17ab84a1a0b1ccb6cfe9a2a3a6
#
_entry.id   9f67bb17ab84a1a0b1ccb6cfe9a2a3a6
#
_cell.length_a   1.000
_cell.length_b   1.000
_cell.length_c   1.000
_cell.angle_alpha   90.00
_cell.angle_beta   90.00
_cell.angle_gamma   90.00
#
_symmetry.space_group_name_H-M   'P 1'
#
loop_
_entity.id
_entity.type
_entity.pdbx_description
1 polymer ?
#
loop_
_entity_poly.entity_id
_entity_poly.type
_entity_poly.pdbx_seq_one_letter_code
_entity_poly.pdbx_strand_id
1 'polypeptide(L)'
;HDTCRRQRQMCIRDSFGMTKRSGRSAENDEILSSVLNSGTSSVCLVGKSHDFHVEKALGISLDENLINISSSISHLVNNKREAIFDAEHFFDGFKDNSSYAIQTIKSALDAGARWVVLCDTNGGCLPNDIRKIVDEVIRQGISGDRLGIHAHNDTENAVANTLAAIDSGVRQIQGTLNGLGERCGNANLTSIIPTLLLKKPYKDQFETNISMSSLSGLTRVSRQLDDIINRIPLRQAPYVGASAFAHKAGLHASAIIKDPTTYEHIEPSLIGNTRVIPVSNQAGQSNLIRRLNEAGLNVKKQDPAIGRILEIVKEREAIGYSFDTAQASFELLARRELGALPPFFEVKRYRVTVERRKNKYNKLVSLSEAVVVVKVDGEKKLSASESMDEIGSDRGPVNALSKALTKDLGSYQNLIDDIKLVDFKVRITQGGTEAMTRVVIDSEDKNGVRWSTVGVSPNIVDASFEALLDAINWKLVRDTS
;
A
#
# COMPACT_ATOMS: atom_id res chain seq x y z
N HIS A 1 19.94 -1.32 24.08
CA HIS A 1 18.92 -2.33 24.45
C HIS A 1 17.59 -1.70 24.91
N ASP A 2 17.61 -0.56 25.62
CA ASP A 2 16.38 0.11 26.08
C ASP A 2 15.59 0.82 24.95
N THR A 3 16.29 1.36 23.98
CA THR A 3 15.65 2.03 22.82
C THR A 3 14.86 1.04 21.95
N CYS A 4 15.36 -0.17 21.80
CA CYS A 4 14.70 -1.25 21.06
C CYS A 4 13.47 -1.80 21.82
N ARG A 5 13.51 -1.84 23.17
CA ARG A 5 12.36 -2.21 24.00
C ARG A 5 11.26 -1.16 23.96
N ARG A 6 11.60 0.13 23.99
CA ARG A 6 10.62 1.23 23.85
C ARG A 6 9.96 1.25 22.46
N GLN A 7 10.71 0.98 21.38
CA GLN A 7 10.13 0.85 20.03
C GLN A 7 9.22 -0.38 19.90
N ARG A 8 9.58 -1.52 20.52
CA ARG A 8 8.68 -2.70 20.56
C ARG A 8 7.42 -2.46 21.38
N GLN A 9 7.48 -1.69 22.46
CA GLN A 9 6.29 -1.30 23.23
C GLN A 9 5.35 -0.35 22.45
N MET A 10 5.88 0.47 21.54
CA MET A 10 5.04 1.31 20.68
C MET A 10 4.32 0.53 19.58
N CYS A 11 4.84 -0.62 19.16
CA CYS A 11 4.23 -1.47 18.13
C CYS A 11 3.12 -2.39 18.66
N ILE A 12 3.06 -2.63 19.99
CA ILE A 12 2.03 -3.43 20.67
C ILE A 12 1.54 -2.61 21.86
N ARG A 13 0.83 -1.51 21.58
CA ARG A 13 0.35 -0.63 22.62
C ARG A 13 -0.95 -1.12 23.25
N ASP A 14 -1.86 -1.60 22.42
CA ASP A 14 -3.21 -1.92 22.80
C ASP A 14 -3.54 -3.38 22.48
N SER A 15 -4.27 -4.06 23.36
CA SER A 15 -4.99 -5.29 23.05
C SER A 15 -6.46 -4.96 22.82
N PHE A 16 -7.14 -5.77 22.01
CA PHE A 16 -8.53 -5.55 21.66
C PHE A 16 -9.39 -6.75 22.05
N GLY A 17 -10.55 -6.49 22.64
CA GLY A 17 -11.54 -7.50 22.98
C GLY A 17 -12.93 -6.89 23.11
N MET A 18 -13.86 -7.65 23.65
CA MET A 18 -15.21 -7.19 23.92
C MET A 18 -15.48 -7.11 25.41
N THR A 19 -16.52 -6.37 25.82
CA THR A 19 -17.03 -6.38 27.17
C THR A 19 -17.42 -7.80 27.60
N LYS A 20 -17.39 -8.08 28.91
CA LYS A 20 -17.71 -9.40 29.46
C LYS A 20 -19.06 -9.92 28.94
N ARG A 21 -19.18 -11.22 28.85
CA ARG A 21 -20.44 -11.88 28.53
C ARG A 21 -21.44 -11.75 29.68
N SER A 22 -22.71 -11.63 29.31
CA SER A 22 -23.82 -11.67 30.27
C SER A 22 -23.77 -12.95 31.10
N GLY A 23 -24.17 -12.84 32.37
CA GLY A 23 -24.17 -13.96 33.32
C GLY A 23 -22.80 -14.38 33.88
N ARG A 24 -21.68 -13.70 33.50
CA ARG A 24 -20.34 -13.93 34.06
C ARG A 24 -19.85 -12.71 34.83
N SER A 25 -18.99 -12.92 35.82
CA SER A 25 -18.24 -11.82 36.41
C SER A 25 -17.05 -11.44 35.52
N ALA A 26 -16.55 -10.21 35.65
CA ALA A 26 -15.42 -9.75 34.87
C ALA A 26 -14.13 -10.58 35.09
N GLU A 27 -13.94 -11.08 36.34
CA GLU A 27 -12.80 -11.91 36.72
C GLU A 27 -12.82 -13.30 36.08
N ASN A 28 -14.02 -13.82 35.77
CA ASN A 28 -14.20 -15.16 35.22
C ASN A 28 -14.49 -15.15 33.71
N ASP A 29 -14.35 -14.00 33.06
CA ASP A 29 -14.53 -13.88 31.61
C ASP A 29 -13.20 -14.19 30.89
N GLU A 30 -13.24 -15.20 30.02
CA GLU A 30 -12.05 -15.67 29.28
C GLU A 30 -11.48 -14.62 28.32
N ILE A 31 -12.36 -13.78 27.72
CA ILE A 31 -11.94 -12.74 26.79
C ILE A 31 -11.20 -11.66 27.55
N LEU A 32 -11.76 -11.18 28.67
CA LEU A 32 -11.10 -10.19 29.53
C LEU A 32 -9.77 -10.72 30.06
N SER A 33 -9.73 -11.98 30.49
CA SER A 33 -8.50 -12.64 30.94
C SER A 33 -7.45 -12.68 29.80
N SER A 34 -7.85 -12.99 28.58
CA SER A 34 -6.93 -13.04 27.43
C SER A 34 -6.34 -11.66 27.10
N VAL A 35 -7.15 -10.60 27.08
CA VAL A 35 -6.65 -9.25 26.79
C VAL A 35 -5.76 -8.69 27.91
N LEU A 36 -6.05 -9.02 29.16
CA LEU A 36 -5.19 -8.69 30.30
C LEU A 36 -3.82 -9.38 30.24
N ASN A 37 -3.83 -10.68 29.85
CA ASN A 37 -2.61 -11.49 29.76
C ASN A 37 -1.78 -11.19 28.52
N SER A 38 -2.25 -10.37 27.59
CA SER A 38 -1.50 -9.93 26.39
C SER A 38 -0.24 -9.14 26.70
N GLY A 39 -0.12 -8.60 27.94
CA GLY A 39 1.03 -7.80 28.37
C GLY A 39 1.05 -6.36 27.85
N THR A 40 -0.03 -5.90 27.19
CA THR A 40 -0.15 -4.52 26.71
C THR A 40 -0.44 -3.54 27.86
N SER A 41 0.00 -2.29 27.71
CA SER A 41 -0.28 -1.22 28.71
C SER A 41 -1.71 -0.71 28.63
N SER A 42 -2.30 -0.73 27.45
CA SER A 42 -3.65 -0.29 27.16
C SER A 42 -4.50 -1.46 26.63
N VAL A 43 -5.79 -1.42 26.93
CA VAL A 43 -6.78 -2.40 26.45
C VAL A 43 -8.00 -1.67 25.92
N CYS A 44 -8.38 -1.96 24.69
CA CYS A 44 -9.58 -1.47 24.05
C CYS A 44 -10.68 -2.54 24.11
N LEU A 45 -11.84 -2.20 24.68
CA LEU A 45 -13.01 -3.07 24.72
C LEU A 45 -14.13 -2.48 23.88
N VAL A 46 -14.64 -3.28 22.95
CA VAL A 46 -15.85 -2.93 22.20
C VAL A 46 -17.11 -3.34 22.96
N GLY A 47 -18.11 -2.45 22.99
CA GLY A 47 -19.44 -2.74 23.51
C GLY A 47 -20.53 -2.01 22.74
N LYS A 48 -21.74 -2.59 22.69
CA LYS A 48 -22.86 -2.04 21.94
C LYS A 48 -23.38 -0.76 22.56
N SER A 49 -23.55 0.27 21.73
CA SER A 49 -24.07 1.58 22.11
C SER A 49 -25.35 1.98 21.35
N HIS A 50 -25.97 1.01 20.69
CA HIS A 50 -27.24 1.12 20.03
C HIS A 50 -28.22 0.09 20.67
N ASP A 51 -29.36 0.57 21.21
CA ASP A 51 -30.36 -0.27 21.87
C ASP A 51 -30.87 -1.42 21.01
N PHE A 52 -31.15 -1.17 19.74
CA PHE A 52 -31.53 -2.22 18.79
C PHE A 52 -30.50 -3.37 18.75
N HIS A 53 -29.21 -3.07 18.73
CA HIS A 53 -28.15 -4.10 18.72
C HIS A 53 -28.02 -4.85 20.05
N VAL A 54 -28.27 -4.16 21.16
CA VAL A 54 -28.29 -4.79 22.49
C VAL A 54 -29.42 -5.82 22.58
N GLU A 55 -30.63 -5.43 22.18
CA GLU A 55 -31.80 -6.31 22.23
C GLU A 55 -31.73 -7.44 21.18
N LYS A 56 -31.38 -7.13 19.92
CA LYS A 56 -31.42 -8.09 18.81
C LYS A 56 -30.17 -8.96 18.69
N ALA A 57 -28.99 -8.39 18.90
CA ALA A 57 -27.73 -9.11 18.69
C ALA A 57 -27.22 -9.75 20.00
N LEU A 58 -27.34 -9.07 21.16
CA LEU A 58 -26.92 -9.62 22.44
C LEU A 58 -28.04 -10.36 23.16
N GLY A 59 -29.32 -10.00 22.94
CA GLY A 59 -30.46 -10.62 23.59
C GLY A 59 -30.56 -10.32 25.10
N ILE A 60 -30.06 -9.17 25.53
CA ILE A 60 -30.02 -8.74 26.94
C ILE A 60 -30.73 -7.41 27.13
N SER A 61 -31.03 -7.05 28.40
CA SER A 61 -31.60 -5.74 28.70
C SER A 61 -30.57 -4.62 28.53
N LEU A 62 -31.05 -3.40 28.32
CA LEU A 62 -30.21 -2.21 28.23
C LEU A 62 -29.40 -1.98 29.52
N ASP A 63 -30.03 -2.17 30.69
CA ASP A 63 -29.36 -2.04 32.00
C ASP A 63 -28.24 -3.07 32.18
N GLU A 64 -28.47 -4.30 31.74
CA GLU A 64 -27.44 -5.35 31.80
C GLU A 64 -26.23 -5.00 30.92
N ASN A 65 -26.45 -4.43 29.73
CA ASN A 65 -25.37 -3.97 28.87
C ASN A 65 -24.55 -2.84 29.56
N LEU A 66 -25.22 -1.89 30.23
CA LEU A 66 -24.51 -0.84 31.00
C LEU A 66 -23.66 -1.44 32.11
N ILE A 67 -24.18 -2.46 32.83
CA ILE A 67 -23.43 -3.19 33.87
C ILE A 67 -22.24 -3.93 33.24
N ASN A 68 -22.41 -4.56 32.08
CA ASN A 68 -21.33 -5.26 31.39
C ASN A 68 -20.22 -4.29 30.98
N ILE A 69 -20.56 -3.11 30.47
CA ILE A 69 -19.60 -2.04 30.13
C ILE A 69 -18.84 -1.60 31.39
N SER A 70 -19.56 -1.14 32.41
CA SER A 70 -18.94 -0.56 33.62
C SER A 70 -18.05 -1.56 34.36
N SER A 71 -18.52 -2.81 34.53
CA SER A 71 -17.75 -3.86 35.25
C SER A 71 -16.51 -4.28 34.45
N SER A 72 -16.58 -4.36 33.13
CA SER A 72 -15.43 -4.69 32.27
C SER A 72 -14.36 -3.60 32.31
N ILE A 73 -14.76 -2.36 32.18
CA ILE A 73 -13.83 -1.20 32.28
C ILE A 73 -13.20 -1.10 33.67
N SER A 74 -14.00 -1.18 34.75
CA SER A 74 -13.48 -1.18 36.11
C SER A 74 -12.49 -2.32 36.34
N HIS A 75 -12.73 -3.50 35.78
CA HIS A 75 -11.81 -4.63 35.89
C HIS A 75 -10.44 -4.34 35.26
N LEU A 76 -10.41 -3.70 34.08
CA LEU A 76 -9.15 -3.28 33.43
C LEU A 76 -8.41 -2.24 34.28
N VAL A 77 -9.11 -1.22 34.76
CA VAL A 77 -8.54 -0.13 35.56
C VAL A 77 -7.95 -0.68 36.86
N ASN A 78 -8.67 -1.57 37.56
CA ASN A 78 -8.20 -2.23 38.79
C ASN A 78 -6.94 -3.08 38.55
N ASN A 79 -6.79 -3.64 37.33
CA ASN A 79 -5.60 -4.35 36.89
C ASN A 79 -4.52 -3.42 36.31
N LYS A 80 -4.59 -2.11 36.54
CA LYS A 80 -3.61 -1.09 36.15
C LYS A 80 -3.40 -1.02 34.63
N ARG A 81 -4.47 -1.25 33.84
CA ARG A 81 -4.47 -1.03 32.39
C ARG A 81 -5.15 0.30 32.09
N GLU A 82 -4.62 0.99 31.07
CA GLU A 82 -5.35 2.10 30.46
C GLU A 82 -6.52 1.50 29.69
N ALA A 83 -7.75 1.82 30.09
CA ALA A 83 -8.95 1.30 29.49
C ALA A 83 -9.47 2.24 28.39
N ILE A 84 -9.74 1.68 27.22
CA ILE A 84 -10.37 2.36 26.09
C ILE A 84 -11.70 1.64 25.83
N PHE A 85 -12.76 2.39 25.60
CA PHE A 85 -14.08 1.84 25.28
C PHE A 85 -14.51 2.29 23.88
N ASP A 86 -14.64 1.33 22.96
CA ASP A 86 -15.20 1.55 21.63
C ASP A 86 -16.71 1.37 21.70
N ALA A 87 -17.43 2.49 21.58
CA ALA A 87 -18.89 2.55 21.60
C ALA A 87 -19.44 2.16 20.21
N GLU A 88 -19.60 0.86 19.99
CA GLU A 88 -19.97 0.28 18.69
C GLU A 88 -21.39 0.70 18.29
N HIS A 89 -21.57 1.12 17.04
CA HIS A 89 -22.80 1.70 16.49
C HIS A 89 -23.27 2.98 17.21
N PHE A 90 -22.34 3.77 17.75
CA PHE A 90 -22.70 4.95 18.53
C PHE A 90 -23.51 5.97 17.74
N PHE A 91 -23.07 6.28 16.52
CA PHE A 91 -23.75 7.33 15.73
C PHE A 91 -25.16 6.93 15.29
N ASP A 92 -25.36 5.66 14.93
CA ASP A 92 -26.71 5.16 14.60
C ASP A 92 -27.57 5.09 15.86
N GLY A 93 -27.02 4.56 16.96
CA GLY A 93 -27.70 4.51 18.25
C GLY A 93 -28.06 5.89 18.79
N PHE A 94 -27.20 6.90 18.57
CA PHE A 94 -27.51 8.27 18.94
C PHE A 94 -28.65 8.88 18.14
N LYS A 95 -28.76 8.57 16.85
CA LYS A 95 -29.86 9.04 16.00
C LYS A 95 -31.20 8.43 16.43
N ASP A 96 -31.19 7.16 16.84
CA ASP A 96 -32.39 6.42 17.21
C ASP A 96 -32.77 6.64 18.70
N ASN A 97 -31.79 6.57 19.61
CA ASN A 97 -31.97 6.71 21.05
C ASN A 97 -30.75 7.41 21.67
N SER A 98 -30.68 8.72 21.55
CA SER A 98 -29.56 9.52 22.03
C SER A 98 -29.32 9.39 23.55
N SER A 99 -30.39 9.24 24.33
CA SER A 99 -30.30 9.08 25.78
C SER A 99 -29.52 7.82 26.16
N TYR A 100 -29.84 6.68 25.53
CA TYR A 100 -29.16 5.42 25.78
C TYR A 100 -27.72 5.43 25.27
N ALA A 101 -27.47 5.92 24.07
CA ALA A 101 -26.11 6.04 23.51
C ALA A 101 -25.20 6.87 24.43
N ILE A 102 -25.69 7.98 25.00
CA ILE A 102 -24.97 8.79 25.99
C ILE A 102 -24.73 8.02 27.29
N GLN A 103 -25.71 7.23 27.75
CA GLN A 103 -25.53 6.42 28.98
C GLN A 103 -24.40 5.38 28.82
N THR A 104 -24.25 4.75 27.66
CA THR A 104 -23.18 3.76 27.44
C THR A 104 -21.79 4.38 27.59
N ILE A 105 -21.55 5.57 27.00
CA ILE A 105 -20.26 6.25 27.11
C ILE A 105 -20.00 6.85 28.49
N LYS A 106 -21.04 7.37 29.16
CA LYS A 106 -20.94 7.81 30.57
C LYS A 106 -20.61 6.64 31.49
N SER A 107 -21.29 5.48 31.32
CA SER A 107 -21.01 4.29 32.12
C SER A 107 -19.54 3.84 32.00
N ALA A 108 -18.95 3.92 30.80
CA ALA A 108 -17.53 3.61 30.60
C ALA A 108 -16.61 4.67 31.26
N LEU A 109 -16.93 5.95 31.12
CA LEU A 109 -16.15 7.05 31.74
C LEU A 109 -16.16 7.01 33.27
N ASP A 110 -17.33 6.77 33.85
CA ASP A 110 -17.52 6.68 35.32
C ASP A 110 -16.79 5.43 35.86
N ALA A 111 -16.68 4.38 35.09
CA ALA A 111 -15.89 3.19 35.39
C ALA A 111 -14.36 3.38 35.25
N GLY A 112 -13.91 4.52 34.75
CA GLY A 112 -12.50 4.90 34.66
C GLY A 112 -11.88 4.75 33.27
N ALA A 113 -12.65 4.58 32.19
CA ALA A 113 -12.10 4.59 30.85
C ALA A 113 -11.31 5.88 30.58
N ARG A 114 -10.11 5.77 30.02
CA ARG A 114 -9.32 6.93 29.60
C ARG A 114 -9.91 7.58 28.35
N TRP A 115 -10.36 6.76 27.41
CA TRP A 115 -10.96 7.17 26.17
C TRP A 115 -12.29 6.45 25.93
N VAL A 116 -13.28 7.18 25.44
CA VAL A 116 -14.47 6.61 24.83
C VAL A 116 -14.49 6.99 23.34
N VAL A 117 -14.56 5.99 22.51
CA VAL A 117 -14.42 6.12 21.07
C VAL A 117 -15.78 5.98 20.42
N LEU A 118 -16.22 7.02 19.73
CA LEU A 118 -17.50 7.05 19.02
C LEU A 118 -17.34 6.33 17.68
N CYS A 119 -18.03 5.20 17.49
CA CYS A 119 -17.86 4.39 16.29
C CYS A 119 -18.98 4.65 15.26
N ASP A 120 -18.59 5.08 14.05
CA ASP A 120 -19.43 5.02 12.84
C ASP A 120 -19.27 3.64 12.21
N THR A 121 -19.86 2.63 12.85
CA THR A 121 -19.63 1.21 12.54
C THR A 121 -20.17 0.82 11.17
N ASN A 122 -21.30 1.42 10.74
CA ASN A 122 -21.86 1.19 9.42
C ASN A 122 -21.21 2.07 8.32
N GLY A 123 -20.38 3.06 8.70
CA GLY A 123 -19.73 3.97 7.75
C GLY A 123 -20.72 4.84 6.97
N GLY A 124 -21.93 5.02 7.50
CA GLY A 124 -23.03 5.71 6.85
C GLY A 124 -23.17 7.19 7.22
N CYS A 125 -22.40 7.70 8.16
CA CYS A 125 -22.47 9.11 8.56
C CYS A 125 -21.79 10.02 7.54
N LEU A 126 -22.33 11.23 7.44
CA LEU A 126 -21.72 12.33 6.71
C LEU A 126 -20.97 13.25 7.70
N PRO A 127 -19.97 14.03 7.23
CA PRO A 127 -19.18 14.90 8.12
C PRO A 127 -20.00 15.85 8.98
N ASN A 128 -21.12 16.35 8.46
CA ASN A 128 -22.01 17.22 9.22
C ASN A 128 -22.80 16.50 10.33
N ASP A 129 -23.14 15.22 10.12
CA ASP A 129 -23.78 14.39 11.16
C ASP A 129 -22.78 14.14 12.30
N ILE A 130 -21.54 13.78 11.96
CA ILE A 130 -20.46 13.60 12.92
C ILE A 130 -20.30 14.85 13.78
N ARG A 131 -20.15 16.02 13.14
CA ARG A 131 -20.00 17.29 13.84
C ARG A 131 -21.13 17.55 14.81
N LYS A 132 -22.38 17.49 14.35
CA LYS A 132 -23.58 17.74 15.17
C LYS A 132 -23.67 16.82 16.38
N ILE A 133 -23.37 15.52 16.19
CA ILE A 133 -23.48 14.53 17.26
C ILE A 133 -22.33 14.71 18.27
N VAL A 134 -21.09 14.93 17.81
CA VAL A 134 -19.95 15.18 18.70
C VAL A 134 -20.16 16.46 19.50
N ASP A 135 -20.61 17.55 18.88
CA ASP A 135 -20.93 18.80 19.56
C ASP A 135 -22.01 18.60 20.63
N GLU A 136 -23.02 17.75 20.37
CA GLU A 136 -24.05 17.42 21.36
C GLU A 136 -23.47 16.61 22.51
N VAL A 137 -22.61 15.59 22.24
CA VAL A 137 -21.92 14.80 23.26
C VAL A 137 -21.12 15.72 24.19
N ILE A 138 -20.41 16.70 23.64
CA ILE A 138 -19.65 17.68 24.41
C ILE A 138 -20.58 18.58 25.25
N ARG A 139 -21.71 19.05 24.69
CA ARG A 139 -22.73 19.81 25.43
C ARG A 139 -23.35 19.03 26.58
N GLN A 140 -23.40 17.70 26.51
CA GLN A 140 -23.83 16.81 27.59
C GLN A 140 -22.75 16.63 28.67
N GLY A 141 -21.67 17.41 28.67
CA GLY A 141 -20.61 17.48 29.67
C GLY A 141 -19.47 16.48 29.51
N ILE A 142 -19.36 15.80 28.36
CA ILE A 142 -18.25 14.91 28.07
C ILE A 142 -17.15 15.68 27.33
N SER A 143 -15.99 15.83 28.00
CA SER A 143 -14.88 16.60 27.40
C SER A 143 -14.26 15.93 26.17
N GLY A 144 -13.96 16.73 25.14
CA GLY A 144 -13.36 16.26 23.90
C GLY A 144 -12.01 15.57 24.09
N ASP A 145 -11.25 15.92 25.15
CA ASP A 145 -9.97 15.27 25.49
C ASP A 145 -10.14 13.86 26.09
N ARG A 146 -11.37 13.40 26.24
CA ARG A 146 -11.75 12.04 26.62
C ARG A 146 -12.42 11.28 25.44
N LEU A 147 -12.64 11.96 24.29
CA LEU A 147 -13.34 11.40 23.14
C LEU A 147 -12.37 10.93 22.05
N GLY A 148 -12.70 9.77 21.46
CA GLY A 148 -12.12 9.22 20.27
C GLY A 148 -13.13 9.11 19.13
N ILE A 149 -12.63 8.86 17.93
CA ILE A 149 -13.41 8.57 16.71
C ILE A 149 -12.87 7.33 16.00
N HIS A 150 -13.79 6.44 15.61
CA HIS A 150 -13.53 5.27 14.78
C HIS A 150 -14.54 5.27 13.62
N ALA A 151 -14.10 5.60 12.42
CA ALA A 151 -14.98 5.70 11.26
C ALA A 151 -14.69 4.63 10.22
N HIS A 152 -15.74 3.91 9.77
CA HIS A 152 -15.70 3.04 8.60
C HIS A 152 -15.90 3.82 7.30
N ASN A 153 -15.49 3.25 6.17
CA ASN A 153 -15.34 3.96 4.90
C ASN A 153 -16.40 3.61 3.85
N ASP A 154 -17.58 3.13 4.26
CA ASP A 154 -18.59 2.62 3.36
C ASP A 154 -19.21 3.69 2.44
N THR A 155 -19.20 4.95 2.85
CA THR A 155 -19.57 6.10 2.03
C THR A 155 -18.36 6.90 1.50
N GLU A 156 -17.14 6.34 1.60
CA GLU A 156 -15.87 7.02 1.26
C GLU A 156 -15.61 8.29 2.10
N ASN A 157 -16.28 8.45 3.25
CA ASN A 157 -16.17 9.63 4.10
C ASN A 157 -15.35 9.42 5.38
N ALA A 158 -14.76 8.25 5.62
CA ALA A 158 -14.10 7.96 6.91
C ALA A 158 -13.04 8.99 7.29
N VAL A 159 -12.20 9.44 6.35
CA VAL A 159 -11.19 10.48 6.59
C VAL A 159 -11.86 11.83 6.88
N ALA A 160 -12.87 12.22 6.10
CA ALA A 160 -13.61 13.47 6.29
C ALA A 160 -14.37 13.48 7.61
N ASN A 161 -15.00 12.36 7.97
CA ASN A 161 -15.68 12.15 9.24
C ASN A 161 -14.71 12.28 10.44
N THR A 162 -13.52 11.68 10.33
CA THR A 162 -12.48 11.81 11.35
C THR A 162 -12.04 13.26 11.52
N LEU A 163 -11.79 13.99 10.43
CA LEU A 163 -11.42 15.41 10.50
C LEU A 163 -12.56 16.26 11.09
N ALA A 164 -13.83 15.99 10.74
CA ALA A 164 -14.98 16.67 11.31
C ALA A 164 -15.10 16.46 12.83
N ALA A 165 -14.81 15.24 13.30
CA ALA A 165 -14.76 14.95 14.75
C ALA A 165 -13.64 15.71 15.46
N ILE A 166 -12.46 15.81 14.85
CA ILE A 166 -11.32 16.59 15.37
C ILE A 166 -11.69 18.07 15.49
N ASP A 167 -12.33 18.63 14.47
CA ASP A 167 -12.80 20.02 14.45
C ASP A 167 -13.79 20.29 15.57
N SER A 168 -14.62 19.31 15.93
CA SER A 168 -15.58 19.36 17.05
C SER A 168 -14.95 19.07 18.42
N GLY A 169 -13.65 18.75 18.52
CA GLY A 169 -12.97 18.62 19.78
C GLY A 169 -12.47 17.24 20.18
N VAL A 170 -12.70 16.20 19.36
CA VAL A 170 -12.15 14.85 19.58
C VAL A 170 -10.61 14.88 19.54
N ARG A 171 -9.96 14.09 20.42
CA ARG A 171 -8.49 14.08 20.55
C ARG A 171 -7.83 12.71 20.40
N GLN A 172 -8.60 11.63 20.26
CA GLN A 172 -8.09 10.30 19.95
C GLN A 172 -8.67 9.84 18.60
N ILE A 173 -7.84 9.23 17.77
CA ILE A 173 -8.23 8.76 16.45
C ILE A 173 -7.87 7.28 16.34
N GLN A 174 -8.84 6.48 15.92
CA GLN A 174 -8.60 5.13 15.46
C GLN A 174 -8.74 5.09 13.94
N GLY A 175 -7.79 4.45 13.31
CA GLY A 175 -7.74 4.25 11.86
C GLY A 175 -6.72 3.17 11.52
N THR A 176 -6.59 2.87 10.25
CA THR A 176 -5.69 1.82 9.79
C THR A 176 -4.75 2.31 8.69
N LEU A 177 -3.57 1.71 8.63
CA LEU A 177 -2.68 1.96 7.50
C LEU A 177 -3.34 1.45 6.22
N ASN A 178 -3.24 2.25 5.16
CA ASN A 178 -3.86 2.01 3.84
C ASN A 178 -5.39 1.84 3.87
N GLY A 179 -6.05 2.25 4.97
CA GLY A 179 -7.49 2.15 5.12
C GLY A 179 -8.00 0.71 5.21
N LEU A 180 -7.17 -0.25 5.64
CA LEU A 180 -7.59 -1.65 5.79
C LEU A 180 -8.71 -1.78 6.81
N GLY A 181 -9.58 -2.76 6.63
CA GLY A 181 -10.67 -3.06 7.58
C GLY A 181 -11.81 -3.80 6.92
N GLU A 182 -12.87 -3.98 7.68
CA GLU A 182 -14.10 -4.62 7.22
C GLU A 182 -14.73 -3.86 6.05
N ARG A 183 -15.35 -4.59 5.13
CA ARG A 183 -16.09 -4.09 3.96
C ARG A 183 -15.25 -3.13 3.11
N CYS A 184 -15.49 -1.80 3.21
CA CYS A 184 -14.76 -0.75 2.48
C CYS A 184 -13.56 -0.20 3.26
N GLY A 185 -13.29 -0.73 4.46
CA GLY A 185 -12.17 -0.35 5.31
C GLY A 185 -12.51 0.74 6.33
N ASN A 186 -11.46 1.27 6.94
CA ASN A 186 -11.50 2.27 8.01
C ASN A 186 -10.88 3.59 7.56
N ALA A 187 -10.93 4.59 8.42
CA ALA A 187 -10.24 5.86 8.22
C ALA A 187 -8.75 5.64 7.94
N ASN A 188 -8.29 6.13 6.79
CA ASN A 188 -6.93 5.86 6.31
C ASN A 188 -5.90 6.76 6.99
N LEU A 189 -5.05 6.17 7.84
CA LEU A 189 -3.98 6.88 8.54
C LEU A 189 -2.94 7.47 7.59
N THR A 190 -2.73 6.89 6.39
CA THR A 190 -1.81 7.48 5.41
C THR A 190 -2.33 8.78 4.79
N SER A 191 -3.60 9.11 4.99
CA SER A 191 -4.21 10.39 4.62
C SER A 191 -4.36 11.32 5.84
N ILE A 192 -4.77 10.79 7.00
CA ILE A 192 -5.00 11.59 8.20
C ILE A 192 -3.70 12.18 8.75
N ILE A 193 -2.66 11.35 8.92
CA ILE A 193 -1.38 11.78 9.50
C ILE A 193 -0.76 12.95 8.73
N PRO A 194 -0.54 12.88 7.41
CA PRO A 194 0.03 14.02 6.68
C PRO A 194 -0.92 15.22 6.63
N THR A 195 -2.23 15.03 6.68
CA THR A 195 -3.19 16.13 6.76
C THR A 195 -3.01 16.90 8.08
N LEU A 196 -2.92 16.22 9.21
CA LEU A 196 -2.73 16.85 10.50
C LEU A 196 -1.38 17.58 10.61
N LEU A 197 -0.32 17.00 10.07
CA LEU A 197 1.04 17.54 10.21
C LEU A 197 1.41 18.60 9.16
N LEU A 198 0.77 18.63 7.99
CA LEU A 198 1.17 19.48 6.89
C LEU A 198 0.13 20.52 6.49
N LYS A 199 -1.15 20.34 6.84
CA LYS A 199 -2.23 21.25 6.41
C LYS A 199 -2.65 22.21 7.51
N LYS A 200 -2.84 23.48 7.15
CA LYS A 200 -3.53 24.43 8.01
C LYS A 200 -5.04 24.12 8.03
N PRO A 201 -5.74 24.35 9.16
CA PRO A 201 -5.22 24.87 10.41
C PRO A 201 -4.54 23.83 11.32
N TYR A 202 -4.64 22.52 11.01
CA TYR A 202 -4.27 21.43 11.91
C TYR A 202 -2.82 21.50 12.40
N LYS A 203 -1.84 21.73 11.51
CA LYS A 203 -0.42 21.79 11.88
C LYS A 203 -0.07 22.90 12.85
N ASP A 204 -0.92 23.91 12.93
CA ASP A 204 -0.71 25.07 13.83
C ASP A 204 -1.46 24.87 15.17
N GLN A 205 -2.34 23.87 15.26
CA GLN A 205 -3.22 23.62 16.42
C GLN A 205 -2.89 22.33 17.16
N PHE A 206 -2.29 21.34 16.48
CA PHE A 206 -2.09 20.01 17.04
C PHE A 206 -0.63 19.61 16.98
N GLU A 207 -0.19 18.93 18.02
CA GLU A 207 1.06 18.19 18.09
C GLU A 207 0.77 16.69 18.07
N THR A 208 1.64 15.94 17.42
CA THR A 208 1.61 14.48 17.41
C THR A 208 2.98 13.95 17.79
N ASN A 209 3.05 12.70 18.22
CA ASN A 209 4.33 12.04 18.50
C ASN A 209 5.09 11.60 17.23
N ILE A 210 4.63 12.03 16.06
CA ILE A 210 5.24 11.71 14.77
C ILE A 210 6.12 12.88 14.32
N SER A 211 7.44 12.66 14.30
CA SER A 211 8.37 13.68 13.82
C SER A 211 8.31 13.84 12.29
N MET A 212 8.75 14.97 11.77
CA MET A 212 8.86 15.19 10.33
C MET A 212 9.80 14.19 9.65
N SER A 213 10.87 13.75 10.34
CA SER A 213 11.76 12.68 9.86
C SER A 213 11.05 11.33 9.77
N SER A 214 10.14 11.02 10.70
CA SER A 214 9.32 9.81 10.64
C SER A 214 8.26 9.90 9.52
N LEU A 215 7.69 11.09 9.31
CA LEU A 215 6.70 11.32 8.26
C LEU A 215 7.25 11.04 6.86
N SER A 216 8.53 11.35 6.61
CA SER A 216 9.20 11.03 5.33
C SER A 216 9.29 9.51 5.05
N GLY A 217 9.03 8.66 6.03
CA GLY A 217 8.92 7.20 5.86
C GLY A 217 7.52 6.70 5.45
N LEU A 218 6.50 7.57 5.41
CA LEU A 218 5.09 7.16 5.28
C LEU A 218 4.81 6.32 4.03
N THR A 219 5.31 6.77 2.87
CA THR A 219 5.14 6.04 1.59
C THR A 219 5.79 4.66 1.64
N ARG A 220 6.97 4.54 2.24
CA ARG A 220 7.65 3.26 2.42
C ARG A 220 6.87 2.32 3.33
N VAL A 221 6.36 2.81 4.46
CA VAL A 221 5.55 2.01 5.40
C VAL A 221 4.26 1.52 4.73
N SER A 222 3.59 2.38 3.96
CA SER A 222 2.41 2.01 3.17
C SER A 222 2.70 0.86 2.20
N ARG A 223 3.80 0.95 1.44
CA ARG A 223 4.20 -0.10 0.48
C ARG A 223 4.62 -1.40 1.18
N GLN A 224 5.38 -1.30 2.27
CA GLN A 224 5.78 -2.48 3.06
C GLN A 224 4.59 -3.25 3.61
N LEU A 225 3.54 -2.56 4.05
CA LEU A 225 2.31 -3.22 4.48
C LEU A 225 1.65 -3.99 3.33
N ASP A 226 1.50 -3.35 2.17
CA ASP A 226 0.92 -4.01 0.99
C ASP A 226 1.74 -5.23 0.56
N ASP A 227 3.09 -5.16 0.65
CA ASP A 227 3.98 -6.30 0.37
C ASP A 227 3.78 -7.45 1.38
N ILE A 228 3.71 -7.14 2.69
CA ILE A 228 3.53 -8.14 3.75
C ILE A 228 2.20 -8.89 3.59
N ILE A 229 1.12 -8.20 3.24
CA ILE A 229 -0.21 -8.80 3.04
C ILE A 229 -0.46 -9.28 1.61
N ASN A 230 0.57 -9.24 0.75
CA ASN A 230 0.51 -9.61 -0.67
C ASN A 230 -0.59 -8.87 -1.45
N ARG A 231 -0.74 -7.57 -1.17
CA ARG A 231 -1.71 -6.69 -1.83
C ARG A 231 -1.02 -5.81 -2.85
N ILE A 232 -1.62 -5.62 -4.03
CA ILE A 232 -1.12 -4.66 -5.02
C ILE A 232 -1.37 -3.24 -4.48
N PRO A 233 -0.33 -2.40 -4.33
CA PRO A 233 -0.48 -1.02 -3.89
C PRO A 233 -1.45 -0.24 -4.77
N LEU A 234 -2.38 0.50 -4.16
CA LEU A 234 -3.30 1.37 -4.89
C LEU A 234 -2.52 2.58 -5.43
N ARG A 235 -2.34 2.62 -6.75
CA ARG A 235 -1.55 3.69 -7.41
C ARG A 235 -2.09 5.10 -7.17
N GLN A 236 -3.41 5.24 -7.07
CA GLN A 236 -4.12 6.50 -6.84
C GLN A 236 -4.35 6.81 -5.36
N ALA A 237 -3.79 6.02 -4.43
CA ALA A 237 -3.94 6.31 -3.01
C ALA A 237 -3.47 7.76 -2.71
N PRO A 238 -4.31 8.56 -2.04
CA PRO A 238 -3.91 9.92 -1.66
C PRO A 238 -2.59 9.90 -0.89
N TYR A 239 -1.74 10.87 -1.13
CA TYR A 239 -0.39 11.04 -0.57
C TYR A 239 0.61 9.94 -0.99
N VAL A 240 0.37 8.66 -0.73
CA VAL A 240 1.38 7.59 -0.81
C VAL A 240 1.40 6.82 -2.13
N GLY A 241 0.35 6.93 -2.95
CA GLY A 241 0.24 6.22 -4.21
C GLY A 241 1.28 6.67 -5.24
N ALA A 242 1.69 5.77 -6.10
CA ALA A 242 2.68 6.05 -7.15
C ALA A 242 2.20 7.11 -8.16
N SER A 243 0.89 7.34 -8.26
CA SER A 243 0.29 8.36 -9.13
C SER A 243 -0.14 9.63 -8.39
N ALA A 244 0.03 9.70 -7.05
CA ALA A 244 -0.43 10.84 -6.25
C ALA A 244 0.18 12.18 -6.69
N PHE A 245 1.42 12.15 -7.20
CA PHE A 245 2.16 13.30 -7.72
C PHE A 245 2.63 13.06 -9.15
N ALA A 246 1.79 12.39 -9.96
CA ALA A 246 2.07 12.13 -11.36
C ALA A 246 1.26 13.07 -12.27
N HIS A 247 1.96 13.80 -13.14
CA HIS A 247 1.39 14.87 -13.97
C HIS A 247 1.51 14.54 -15.46
N LYS A 248 0.47 14.00 -16.08
CA LYS A 248 0.47 13.53 -17.48
C LYS A 248 0.16 14.63 -18.51
N ALA A 249 -0.71 15.58 -18.18
CA ALA A 249 -1.11 16.62 -19.10
C ALA A 249 0.03 17.62 -19.36
N GLY A 250 0.26 17.96 -20.63
CA GLY A 250 1.36 18.85 -21.03
C GLY A 250 1.33 20.23 -20.35
N LEU A 251 0.13 20.80 -20.14
CA LEU A 251 -0.05 22.08 -19.43
C LEU A 251 0.36 21.97 -17.96
N HIS A 252 -0.08 20.90 -17.26
CA HIS A 252 0.26 20.62 -15.86
C HIS A 252 1.79 20.45 -15.70
N ALA A 253 2.38 19.60 -16.54
CA ALA A 253 3.81 19.35 -16.52
C ALA A 253 4.63 20.61 -16.77
N SER A 254 4.22 21.45 -17.72
CA SER A 254 4.89 22.73 -17.98
C SER A 254 4.80 23.71 -16.81
N ALA A 255 3.67 23.75 -16.12
CA ALA A 255 3.49 24.63 -14.96
C ALA A 255 4.32 24.16 -13.75
N ILE A 256 4.30 22.84 -13.45
CA ILE A 256 5.09 22.23 -12.37
C ILE A 256 6.60 22.41 -12.54
N ILE A 257 7.09 22.38 -13.78
CA ILE A 257 8.51 22.67 -14.07
C ILE A 257 8.88 24.10 -13.67
N LYS A 258 7.93 25.04 -13.80
CA LYS A 258 8.15 26.45 -13.41
C LYS A 258 8.01 26.63 -11.90
N ASP A 259 6.95 26.08 -11.32
CA ASP A 259 6.66 26.11 -9.89
C ASP A 259 5.77 24.93 -9.50
N PRO A 260 6.27 23.98 -8.69
CA PRO A 260 5.49 22.82 -8.24
C PRO A 260 4.19 23.19 -7.51
N THR A 261 4.15 24.30 -6.80
CA THR A 261 2.96 24.71 -6.01
C THR A 261 1.75 25.00 -6.89
N THR A 262 1.92 25.12 -8.21
CA THR A 262 0.81 25.33 -9.15
C THR A 262 -0.16 24.15 -9.21
N TYR A 263 0.30 22.92 -8.94
CA TYR A 263 -0.51 21.68 -9.02
C TYR A 263 -0.25 20.70 -7.89
N GLU A 264 0.66 20.99 -6.96
CA GLU A 264 0.95 20.12 -5.82
C GLU A 264 0.57 20.82 -4.52
N HIS A 265 -0.18 20.12 -3.73
CA HIS A 265 -0.68 20.64 -2.45
C HIS A 265 0.32 20.50 -1.29
N ILE A 266 1.40 19.75 -1.47
CA ILE A 266 2.55 19.59 -0.58
C ILE A 266 3.78 19.20 -1.43
N GLU A 267 4.99 19.36 -0.86
CA GLU A 267 6.19 18.76 -1.44
C GLU A 267 6.22 17.26 -1.19
N PRO A 268 6.27 16.39 -2.24
CA PRO A 268 6.17 14.93 -2.11
C PRO A 268 7.22 14.29 -1.19
N SER A 269 8.43 14.84 -1.14
CA SER A 269 9.54 14.33 -0.32
C SER A 269 9.24 14.37 1.18
N LEU A 270 8.34 15.25 1.63
CA LEU A 270 7.93 15.33 3.04
C LEU A 270 7.30 14.04 3.57
N ILE A 271 6.74 13.24 2.68
CA ILE A 271 6.10 11.96 2.99
C ILE A 271 6.81 10.76 2.33
N GLY A 272 8.01 10.98 1.78
CA GLY A 272 8.81 9.96 1.10
C GLY A 272 8.25 9.52 -0.26
N ASN A 273 7.40 10.34 -0.88
CA ASN A 273 6.96 10.14 -2.26
C ASN A 273 7.80 10.99 -3.22
N THR A 274 7.61 10.80 -4.51
CA THR A 274 8.36 11.51 -5.57
C THR A 274 7.41 12.09 -6.60
N ARG A 275 7.80 13.25 -7.13
CA ARG A 275 7.14 13.85 -8.29
C ARG A 275 7.48 13.04 -9.53
N VAL A 276 6.45 12.69 -10.30
CA VAL A 276 6.61 11.92 -11.54
C VAL A 276 5.93 12.65 -12.68
N ILE A 277 6.68 12.85 -13.76
CA ILE A 277 6.11 13.32 -15.03
C ILE A 277 6.22 12.13 -16.00
N PRO A 278 5.18 11.28 -16.05
CA PRO A 278 5.22 10.06 -16.87
C PRO A 278 5.30 10.38 -18.36
N VAL A 279 5.97 9.53 -19.11
CA VAL A 279 5.91 9.54 -20.57
C VAL A 279 4.72 8.66 -20.97
N SER A 280 3.72 9.27 -21.61
CA SER A 280 2.52 8.61 -22.07
C SER A 280 2.08 9.17 -23.41
N ASN A 281 1.06 8.55 -24.03
CA ASN A 281 0.46 9.05 -25.26
C ASN A 281 -0.06 10.50 -25.19
N GLN A 282 -0.27 11.04 -23.98
CA GLN A 282 -0.67 12.43 -23.73
C GLN A 282 0.52 13.35 -23.40
N ALA A 283 1.73 12.79 -23.25
CA ALA A 283 2.91 13.56 -22.92
C ALA A 283 3.37 14.41 -24.09
N GLY A 284 3.65 15.66 -23.83
CA GLY A 284 4.28 16.53 -24.82
C GLY A 284 5.80 16.32 -24.92
N GLN A 285 6.40 16.84 -25.98
CA GLN A 285 7.85 16.77 -26.22
C GLN A 285 8.67 17.24 -25.03
N SER A 286 8.20 18.25 -24.28
CA SER A 286 8.91 18.79 -23.12
C SER A 286 9.11 17.76 -22.00
N ASN A 287 8.09 16.92 -21.74
CA ASN A 287 8.17 15.85 -20.74
C ASN A 287 9.13 14.76 -21.18
N LEU A 288 9.07 14.40 -22.47
CA LEU A 288 9.97 13.41 -23.04
C LEU A 288 11.44 13.86 -22.91
N ILE A 289 11.75 15.10 -23.31
CA ILE A 289 13.11 15.67 -23.21
C ILE A 289 13.61 15.66 -21.77
N ARG A 290 12.77 16.09 -20.83
CA ARG A 290 13.14 16.06 -19.42
C ARG A 290 13.50 14.65 -18.95
N ARG A 291 12.67 13.65 -19.27
CA ARG A 291 12.90 12.25 -18.90
C ARG A 291 14.18 11.69 -19.53
N LEU A 292 14.46 12.04 -20.78
CA LEU A 292 15.69 11.67 -21.47
C LEU A 292 16.93 12.28 -20.78
N ASN A 293 16.84 13.55 -20.39
CA ASN A 293 17.93 14.22 -19.69
C ASN A 293 18.16 13.63 -18.27
N GLU A 294 17.09 13.28 -17.54
CA GLU A 294 17.18 12.57 -16.25
C GLU A 294 17.85 11.20 -16.37
N ALA A 295 17.65 10.52 -17.50
CA ALA A 295 18.33 9.26 -17.86
C ALA A 295 19.77 9.45 -18.41
N GLY A 296 20.32 10.67 -18.35
CA GLY A 296 21.66 10.98 -18.86
C GLY A 296 21.75 11.09 -20.38
N LEU A 297 20.59 11.12 -21.08
CA LEU A 297 20.52 11.26 -22.54
C LEU A 297 20.29 12.74 -22.90
N ASN A 298 21.37 13.47 -23.14
CA ASN A 298 21.31 14.88 -23.48
C ASN A 298 20.80 15.09 -24.93
N VAL A 299 19.50 15.31 -25.08
CA VAL A 299 18.84 15.58 -26.38
C VAL A 299 18.40 17.03 -26.50
N LYS A 300 18.59 17.60 -27.68
CA LYS A 300 18.12 18.95 -27.98
C LYS A 300 16.66 18.92 -28.42
N LYS A 301 15.92 20.00 -28.13
CA LYS A 301 14.47 20.09 -28.44
C LYS A 301 14.14 19.89 -29.93
N GLN A 302 15.09 20.18 -30.81
CA GLN A 302 14.91 20.06 -32.26
C GLN A 302 15.37 18.69 -32.81
N ASP A 303 15.81 17.75 -31.95
CA ASP A 303 16.28 16.43 -32.40
C ASP A 303 15.10 15.64 -33.01
N PRO A 304 15.23 15.17 -34.28
CA PRO A 304 14.18 14.38 -34.94
C PRO A 304 13.84 13.07 -34.20
N ALA A 305 14.78 12.55 -33.40
CA ALA A 305 14.56 11.34 -32.61
C ALA A 305 13.46 11.54 -31.56
N ILE A 306 13.27 12.75 -31.05
CA ILE A 306 12.20 13.02 -30.04
C ILE A 306 10.82 12.71 -30.62
N GLY A 307 10.56 13.12 -31.85
CA GLY A 307 9.29 12.83 -32.54
C GLY A 307 9.06 11.33 -32.70
N ARG A 308 10.10 10.61 -33.15
CA ARG A 308 10.04 9.15 -33.32
C ARG A 308 9.83 8.42 -31.99
N ILE A 309 10.58 8.76 -30.95
CA ILE A 309 10.43 8.14 -29.63
C ILE A 309 9.01 8.35 -29.10
N LEU A 310 8.46 9.57 -29.26
CA LEU A 310 7.10 9.87 -28.79
C LEU A 310 6.05 9.05 -29.56
N GLU A 311 6.23 8.85 -30.86
CA GLU A 311 5.34 8.05 -31.69
C GLU A 311 5.40 6.57 -31.27
N ILE A 312 6.60 6.01 -31.12
CA ILE A 312 6.79 4.62 -30.67
C ILE A 312 6.20 4.40 -29.27
N VAL A 313 6.39 5.36 -28.35
CA VAL A 313 5.77 5.28 -27.00
C VAL A 313 4.25 5.20 -27.12
N LYS A 314 3.62 6.03 -27.95
CA LYS A 314 2.17 5.99 -28.18
C LYS A 314 1.69 4.67 -28.77
N GLU A 315 2.38 4.14 -29.77
CA GLU A 315 2.07 2.86 -30.41
C GLU A 315 2.20 1.71 -29.40
N ARG A 316 3.28 1.68 -28.63
CA ARG A 316 3.51 0.66 -27.59
C ARG A 316 2.46 0.74 -26.48
N GLU A 317 2.12 1.92 -26.01
CA GLU A 317 1.06 2.10 -24.98
C GLU A 317 -0.31 1.69 -25.53
N ALA A 318 -0.61 1.89 -26.80
CA ALA A 318 -1.86 1.48 -27.41
C ALA A 318 -2.06 -0.04 -27.40
N ILE A 319 -0.97 -0.83 -27.51
CA ILE A 319 -1.02 -2.30 -27.43
C ILE A 319 -0.81 -2.83 -26.01
N GLY A 320 -0.69 -1.95 -25.00
CA GLY A 320 -0.72 -2.37 -23.61
C GLY A 320 0.54 -2.13 -22.79
N TYR A 321 1.61 -1.56 -23.33
CA TYR A 321 2.78 -1.16 -22.50
C TYR A 321 2.39 -0.09 -21.50
N SER A 322 3.16 0.02 -20.42
CA SER A 322 3.04 1.07 -19.42
C SER A 322 4.43 1.52 -18.99
N PHE A 323 4.93 2.54 -19.64
CA PHE A 323 6.24 3.11 -19.32
C PHE A 323 6.25 3.95 -18.03
N ASP A 324 5.09 4.26 -17.49
CA ASP A 324 4.94 4.92 -16.18
C ASP A 324 5.47 4.07 -15.03
N THR A 325 5.37 2.74 -15.17
CA THR A 325 5.81 1.76 -14.18
C THR A 325 7.10 1.07 -14.54
N ALA A 326 7.55 1.20 -15.79
CA ALA A 326 8.70 0.49 -16.34
C ALA A 326 9.71 1.49 -16.92
N GLN A 327 10.31 2.27 -16.02
CA GLN A 327 11.28 3.32 -16.35
C GLN A 327 12.46 2.78 -17.14
N ALA A 328 12.98 1.61 -16.74
CA ALA A 328 14.13 1.01 -17.39
C ALA A 328 13.84 0.62 -18.86
N SER A 329 12.66 0.04 -19.15
CA SER A 329 12.27 -0.25 -20.54
C SER A 329 12.08 1.01 -21.38
N PHE A 330 11.55 2.10 -20.79
CA PHE A 330 11.49 3.38 -21.49
C PHE A 330 12.89 3.91 -21.83
N GLU A 331 13.82 3.89 -20.89
CA GLU A 331 15.21 4.33 -21.12
C GLU A 331 15.88 3.52 -22.22
N LEU A 332 15.73 2.19 -22.21
CA LEU A 332 16.29 1.32 -23.24
C LEU A 332 15.68 1.58 -24.62
N LEU A 333 14.37 1.79 -24.69
CA LEU A 333 13.69 2.17 -25.94
C LEU A 333 14.31 3.47 -26.49
N ALA A 334 14.45 4.48 -25.64
CA ALA A 334 15.04 5.74 -26.05
C ALA A 334 16.50 5.59 -26.51
N ARG A 335 17.32 4.80 -25.79
CA ARG A 335 18.72 4.54 -26.17
C ARG A 335 18.81 3.79 -27.51
N ARG A 336 17.90 2.85 -27.80
CA ARG A 336 17.83 2.17 -29.10
C ARG A 336 17.58 3.17 -30.23
N GLU A 337 16.60 4.05 -30.07
CA GLU A 337 16.22 5.05 -31.09
C GLU A 337 17.29 6.13 -31.29
N LEU A 338 18.08 6.43 -30.30
CA LEU A 338 19.22 7.35 -30.34
C LEU A 338 20.52 6.70 -30.83
N GLY A 339 20.52 5.36 -31.06
CA GLY A 339 21.72 4.61 -31.38
C GLY A 339 22.76 4.57 -30.24
N ALA A 340 22.30 4.78 -29.01
CA ALA A 340 23.12 4.86 -27.81
C ALA A 340 23.03 3.60 -26.92
N LEU A 341 22.44 2.51 -27.42
CA LEU A 341 22.42 1.22 -26.72
C LEU A 341 23.54 0.33 -27.26
N PRO A 342 24.56 -0.01 -26.48
CA PRO A 342 25.58 -0.95 -26.89
C PRO A 342 24.98 -2.35 -27.17
N PRO A 343 25.46 -3.07 -28.18
CA PRO A 343 25.03 -4.42 -28.47
C PRO A 343 25.77 -5.41 -27.54
N PHE A 344 25.36 -5.51 -26.28
CA PHE A 344 26.03 -6.36 -25.30
C PHE A 344 25.98 -7.84 -25.68
N PHE A 345 24.84 -8.31 -26.07
CA PHE A 345 24.59 -9.68 -26.53
C PHE A 345 23.35 -9.77 -27.38
N GLU A 346 23.19 -10.85 -28.12
CA GLU A 346 22.03 -11.12 -28.96
C GLU A 346 21.43 -12.49 -28.63
N VAL A 347 20.15 -12.56 -28.29
CA VAL A 347 19.47 -13.84 -28.14
C VAL A 347 19.05 -14.36 -29.52
N LYS A 348 19.61 -15.49 -29.94
CA LYS A 348 19.34 -16.13 -31.24
C LYS A 348 18.07 -16.95 -31.19
N ARG A 349 17.81 -17.63 -30.11
CA ARG A 349 16.57 -18.40 -29.88
C ARG A 349 16.43 -18.74 -28.40
N TYR A 350 15.22 -18.98 -27.98
CA TYR A 350 14.92 -19.64 -26.72
C TYR A 350 13.78 -20.65 -26.89
N ARG A 351 13.67 -21.58 -25.96
CA ARG A 351 12.60 -22.55 -25.83
C ARG A 351 12.31 -22.80 -24.37
N VAL A 352 11.03 -22.80 -24.02
CA VAL A 352 10.55 -23.15 -22.67
C VAL A 352 9.58 -24.31 -22.82
N THR A 353 9.79 -25.37 -22.03
CA THR A 353 8.96 -26.56 -22.01
C THR A 353 8.42 -26.74 -20.59
N VAL A 354 7.14 -27.04 -20.47
CA VAL A 354 6.51 -27.36 -19.18
C VAL A 354 5.96 -28.77 -19.24
N GLU A 355 6.43 -29.65 -18.39
CA GLU A 355 5.98 -31.02 -18.28
C GLU A 355 5.30 -31.23 -16.91
N ARG A 356 4.12 -31.84 -16.92
CA ARG A 356 3.45 -32.32 -15.70
C ARG A 356 3.54 -33.83 -15.63
N ARG A 357 4.12 -34.34 -14.52
CA ARG A 357 4.26 -35.78 -14.30
C ARG A 357 4.03 -36.15 -12.83
N LYS A 358 3.73 -37.40 -12.57
CA LYS A 358 3.71 -37.92 -11.20
C LYS A 358 5.12 -38.34 -10.79
N ASN A 359 5.55 -37.93 -9.61
CA ASN A 359 6.80 -38.39 -9.02
C ASN A 359 6.65 -39.82 -8.44
N LYS A 360 7.74 -40.38 -7.91
CA LYS A 360 7.78 -41.70 -7.29
C LYS A 360 6.81 -41.89 -6.12
N TYR A 361 6.30 -40.80 -5.54
CA TYR A 361 5.31 -40.80 -4.47
C TYR A 361 3.88 -40.56 -4.96
N ASN A 362 3.63 -40.70 -6.26
CA ASN A 362 2.34 -40.46 -6.92
C ASN A 362 1.83 -39.00 -6.76
N LYS A 363 2.70 -38.05 -6.38
CA LYS A 363 2.38 -36.63 -6.32
C LYS A 363 2.61 -35.97 -7.67
N LEU A 364 1.67 -35.11 -8.09
CA LEU A 364 1.80 -34.32 -9.31
C LEU A 364 2.92 -33.28 -9.11
N VAL A 365 3.90 -33.27 -10.02
CA VAL A 365 4.98 -32.27 -10.06
C VAL A 365 5.00 -31.62 -11.43
N SER A 366 5.37 -30.36 -11.48
CA SER A 366 5.59 -29.61 -12.71
C SER A 366 7.08 -29.36 -12.88
N LEU A 367 7.61 -29.73 -14.04
CA LEU A 367 8.99 -29.46 -14.44
C LEU A 367 8.96 -28.41 -15.53
N SER A 368 9.69 -27.32 -15.35
CA SER A 368 9.90 -26.31 -16.38
C SER A 368 11.36 -26.31 -16.82
N GLU A 369 11.59 -26.46 -18.11
CA GLU A 369 12.93 -26.42 -18.71
C GLU A 369 13.01 -25.23 -19.66
N ALA A 370 14.12 -24.50 -19.62
CA ALA A 370 14.42 -23.43 -20.57
C ALA A 370 15.80 -23.66 -21.22
N VAL A 371 15.83 -23.47 -22.53
CA VAL A 371 17.05 -23.47 -23.30
C VAL A 371 17.18 -22.15 -24.03
N VAL A 372 18.31 -21.47 -23.90
CA VAL A 372 18.58 -20.17 -24.51
C VAL A 372 19.88 -20.27 -25.29
N VAL A 373 19.91 -19.71 -26.49
CA VAL A 373 21.14 -19.56 -27.30
C VAL A 373 21.39 -18.07 -27.46
N VAL A 374 22.51 -17.61 -26.89
CA VAL A 374 22.98 -16.22 -27.00
C VAL A 374 24.23 -16.14 -27.88
N LYS A 375 24.40 -15.00 -28.54
CA LYS A 375 25.67 -14.61 -29.14
C LYS A 375 26.26 -13.48 -28.30
N VAL A 376 27.42 -13.74 -27.69
CA VAL A 376 28.15 -12.80 -26.84
C VAL A 376 29.65 -12.97 -27.11
N ASP A 377 30.42 -11.88 -27.05
CA ASP A 377 31.87 -11.88 -27.35
C ASP A 377 32.23 -12.53 -28.70
N GLY A 378 31.31 -12.46 -29.69
CA GLY A 378 31.47 -13.07 -30.98
C GLY A 378 31.11 -14.57 -31.06
N GLU A 379 30.91 -15.24 -29.94
CA GLU A 379 30.65 -16.67 -29.83
C GLU A 379 29.16 -16.96 -29.55
N LYS A 380 28.71 -18.16 -30.02
CA LYS A 380 27.39 -18.70 -29.68
C LYS A 380 27.51 -19.56 -28.40
N LYS A 381 26.74 -19.24 -27.38
CA LYS A 381 26.67 -20.00 -26.14
C LYS A 381 25.27 -20.57 -25.96
N LEU A 382 25.18 -21.80 -25.54
CA LEU A 382 23.94 -22.50 -25.23
C LEU A 382 23.85 -22.72 -23.73
N SER A 383 22.80 -22.17 -23.12
CA SER A 383 22.49 -22.34 -21.70
C SER A 383 21.18 -23.06 -21.53
N ALA A 384 21.12 -24.01 -20.59
CA ALA A 384 19.92 -24.70 -20.19
C ALA A 384 19.72 -24.58 -18.69
N SER A 385 18.48 -24.49 -18.26
CA SER A 385 18.08 -24.44 -16.86
C SER A 385 16.78 -25.22 -16.65
N GLU A 386 16.67 -25.84 -15.51
CA GLU A 386 15.49 -26.54 -15.04
C GLU A 386 14.94 -25.89 -13.78
N SER A 387 13.64 -25.94 -13.62
CA SER A 387 12.93 -25.51 -12.42
C SER A 387 11.85 -26.54 -12.11
N MET A 388 11.95 -27.20 -10.95
CA MET A 388 11.01 -28.23 -10.53
C MET A 388 10.11 -27.63 -9.43
N ASP A 389 8.82 -27.74 -9.63
CA ASP A 389 7.81 -27.28 -8.66
C ASP A 389 7.40 -28.47 -7.77
N GLU A 390 7.89 -28.49 -6.53
CA GLU A 390 7.27 -29.20 -5.42
C GLU A 390 6.43 -28.15 -4.67
N ILE A 391 5.16 -28.49 -4.39
CA ILE A 391 4.13 -27.61 -3.81
C ILE A 391 4.72 -26.56 -2.85
N GLY A 392 4.72 -25.27 -3.24
CA GLY A 392 5.09 -24.13 -2.40
C GLY A 392 6.42 -23.45 -2.71
N SER A 393 7.07 -23.69 -3.85
CA SER A 393 8.30 -22.97 -4.25
C SER A 393 8.09 -22.13 -5.51
N ASP A 394 8.71 -20.92 -5.56
CA ASP A 394 8.68 -19.93 -6.66
C ASP A 394 9.37 -20.45 -7.95
N ARG A 395 8.86 -21.53 -8.54
CA ARG A 395 9.58 -22.26 -9.58
C ARG A 395 8.67 -22.59 -10.76
N GLY A 396 8.62 -21.68 -11.72
CA GLY A 396 7.84 -21.85 -12.95
C GLY A 396 8.68 -21.59 -14.21
N PRO A 397 8.05 -21.57 -15.40
CA PRO A 397 8.71 -21.41 -16.69
C PRO A 397 9.51 -20.10 -16.80
N VAL A 398 9.05 -19.02 -16.17
CA VAL A 398 9.75 -17.73 -16.18
C VAL A 398 11.03 -17.78 -15.34
N ASN A 399 11.02 -18.49 -14.21
CA ASN A 399 12.23 -18.70 -13.41
C ASN A 399 13.29 -19.53 -14.16
N ALA A 400 12.85 -20.62 -14.83
CA ALA A 400 13.74 -21.41 -15.68
C ALA A 400 14.34 -20.55 -16.80
N LEU A 401 13.53 -19.73 -17.46
CA LEU A 401 13.96 -18.82 -18.52
C LEU A 401 14.94 -17.76 -18.02
N SER A 402 14.65 -17.13 -16.87
CA SER A 402 15.55 -16.16 -16.25
C SER A 402 16.92 -16.77 -15.94
N LYS A 403 16.93 -17.95 -15.31
CA LYS A 403 18.19 -18.67 -15.02
C LYS A 403 18.98 -19.07 -16.26
N ALA A 404 18.28 -19.49 -17.33
CA ALA A 404 18.95 -19.84 -18.58
C ALA A 404 19.54 -18.61 -19.27
N LEU A 405 18.85 -17.46 -19.25
CA LEU A 405 19.33 -16.19 -19.80
C LEU A 405 20.56 -15.66 -19.08
N THR A 406 20.61 -15.78 -17.74
CA THR A 406 21.71 -15.22 -16.93
C THR A 406 22.85 -16.20 -16.67
N LYS A 407 22.79 -17.43 -17.20
CA LYS A 407 23.74 -18.51 -16.87
C LYS A 407 25.13 -18.31 -17.45
N ASP A 408 25.24 -17.79 -18.66
CA ASP A 408 26.51 -17.53 -19.33
C ASP A 408 26.36 -16.39 -20.34
N LEU A 409 26.67 -15.17 -19.91
CA LEU A 409 26.78 -13.98 -20.73
C LEU A 409 28.23 -13.50 -20.92
N GLY A 410 29.19 -14.45 -20.90
CA GLY A 410 30.59 -14.18 -21.22
C GLY A 410 31.22 -13.10 -20.38
N SER A 411 31.82 -12.10 -21.01
CA SER A 411 32.48 -10.98 -20.34
C SER A 411 31.56 -10.17 -19.41
N TYR A 412 30.26 -10.26 -19.60
CA TYR A 412 29.27 -9.52 -18.78
C TYR A 412 28.77 -10.28 -17.56
N GLN A 413 29.18 -11.54 -17.34
CA GLN A 413 28.66 -12.40 -16.28
C GLN A 413 28.72 -11.76 -14.90
N ASN A 414 29.88 -11.23 -14.51
CA ASN A 414 30.09 -10.63 -13.19
C ASN A 414 29.21 -9.40 -12.92
N LEU A 415 28.70 -8.73 -13.96
CA LEU A 415 27.83 -7.57 -13.84
C LEU A 415 26.35 -7.93 -13.61
N ILE A 416 25.96 -9.17 -13.93
CA ILE A 416 24.56 -9.61 -13.87
C ILE A 416 24.29 -10.64 -12.78
N ASP A 417 25.31 -11.26 -12.19
CA ASP A 417 25.16 -12.32 -11.18
C ASP A 417 24.40 -11.90 -9.92
N ASP A 418 24.35 -10.60 -9.66
CA ASP A 418 23.67 -10.02 -8.50
C ASP A 418 22.23 -9.58 -8.79
N ILE A 419 21.71 -9.78 -10.00
CA ILE A 419 20.34 -9.45 -10.34
C ILE A 419 19.37 -10.42 -9.61
N LYS A 420 18.49 -9.86 -8.82
CA LYS A 420 17.38 -10.60 -8.18
C LYS A 420 16.05 -10.10 -8.73
N LEU A 421 15.20 -11.03 -9.14
CA LEU A 421 13.80 -10.72 -9.43
C LEU A 421 13.07 -10.56 -8.10
N VAL A 422 12.54 -9.35 -7.85
CA VAL A 422 11.86 -8.98 -6.60
C VAL A 422 10.35 -9.16 -6.73
N ASP A 423 9.78 -8.79 -7.89
CA ASP A 423 8.36 -8.90 -8.12
C ASP A 423 8.06 -9.21 -9.60
N PHE A 424 6.96 -9.95 -9.81
CA PHE A 424 6.51 -10.38 -11.13
C PHE A 424 5.00 -10.19 -11.25
N LYS A 425 4.58 -9.22 -12.05
CA LYS A 425 3.16 -8.84 -12.21
C LYS A 425 2.68 -9.15 -13.61
N VAL A 426 1.59 -9.87 -13.72
CA VAL A 426 0.95 -10.21 -14.99
C VAL A 426 -0.45 -9.60 -15.05
N ARG A 427 -0.76 -8.95 -16.16
CA ARG A 427 -2.10 -8.38 -16.42
C ARG A 427 -2.53 -8.61 -17.86
N ILE A 428 -3.80 -8.95 -18.04
CA ILE A 428 -4.45 -8.91 -19.33
C ILE A 428 -4.84 -7.45 -19.60
N THR A 429 -4.37 -6.88 -20.71
CA THR A 429 -4.59 -5.47 -21.06
C THR A 429 -5.75 -5.25 -22.02
N GLN A 430 -6.08 -6.27 -22.81
CA GLN A 430 -7.24 -6.30 -23.72
C GLN A 430 -7.93 -7.64 -23.56
N GLY A 431 -9.25 -7.64 -23.41
CA GLY A 431 -10.04 -8.87 -23.27
C GLY A 431 -10.36 -9.52 -24.61
N GLY A 432 -10.73 -10.81 -24.59
CA GLY A 432 -11.12 -11.58 -25.77
C GLY A 432 -10.10 -12.65 -26.16
N THR A 433 -10.29 -13.27 -27.32
CA THR A 433 -9.44 -14.35 -27.82
C THR A 433 -8.03 -13.88 -28.23
N GLU A 434 -7.84 -12.59 -28.45
CA GLU A 434 -6.57 -11.94 -28.77
C GLU A 434 -6.02 -11.15 -27.59
N ALA A 435 -6.26 -11.64 -26.37
CA ALA A 435 -5.86 -10.97 -25.15
C ALA A 435 -4.35 -10.70 -25.12
N MET A 436 -3.99 -9.43 -24.95
CA MET A 436 -2.59 -9.03 -24.75
C MET A 436 -2.23 -9.16 -23.27
N THR A 437 -1.14 -9.86 -23.01
CA THR A 437 -0.59 -10.03 -21.68
C THR A 437 0.55 -9.04 -21.45
N ARG A 438 0.42 -8.20 -20.42
CA ARG A 438 1.49 -7.34 -19.94
C ARG A 438 2.17 -8.02 -18.77
N VAL A 439 3.48 -8.12 -18.84
CA VAL A 439 4.35 -8.55 -17.74
C VAL A 439 5.19 -7.36 -17.28
N VAL A 440 5.20 -7.07 -15.99
CA VAL A 440 6.11 -6.10 -15.35
C VAL A 440 7.01 -6.87 -14.40
N ILE A 441 8.30 -6.67 -14.50
CA ILE A 441 9.31 -7.28 -13.65
C ILE A 441 10.02 -6.19 -12.86
N ASP A 442 10.03 -6.32 -11.53
CA ASP A 442 10.84 -5.50 -10.65
C ASP A 442 12.11 -6.29 -10.28
N SER A 443 13.25 -5.72 -10.57
CA SER A 443 14.58 -6.29 -10.28
C SER A 443 15.33 -5.44 -9.27
N GLU A 444 16.25 -6.09 -8.53
CA GLU A 444 17.13 -5.44 -7.55
C GLU A 444 18.55 -6.02 -7.64
N ASP A 445 19.56 -5.17 -7.47
CA ASP A 445 20.95 -5.61 -7.36
C ASP A 445 21.44 -5.66 -5.90
N LYS A 446 22.67 -6.14 -5.70
CA LYS A 446 23.31 -6.23 -4.36
C LYS A 446 23.43 -4.90 -3.63
N ASN A 447 23.40 -3.77 -4.35
CA ASN A 447 23.47 -2.42 -3.79
C ASN A 447 22.09 -1.88 -3.40
N GLY A 448 21.02 -2.66 -3.57
CA GLY A 448 19.64 -2.26 -3.29
C GLY A 448 19.04 -1.34 -4.35
N VAL A 449 19.67 -1.20 -5.52
CA VAL A 449 19.09 -0.44 -6.64
C VAL A 449 18.02 -1.26 -7.29
N ARG A 450 16.81 -0.67 -7.39
CA ARG A 450 15.63 -1.30 -8.00
C ARG A 450 15.29 -0.67 -9.33
N TRP A 451 14.86 -1.49 -10.27
CA TRP A 451 14.36 -1.04 -11.57
C TRP A 451 13.23 -1.93 -12.06
N SER A 452 12.36 -1.35 -12.88
CA SER A 452 11.19 -2.05 -13.42
C SER A 452 11.22 -2.07 -14.93
N THR A 453 10.90 -3.23 -15.49
CA THR A 453 10.83 -3.47 -16.94
C THR A 453 9.47 -4.03 -17.35
N VAL A 454 9.11 -3.90 -18.62
CA VAL A 454 7.82 -4.34 -19.14
C VAL A 454 7.96 -5.05 -20.48
N GLY A 455 7.23 -6.15 -20.64
CA GLY A 455 7.02 -6.80 -21.91
C GLY A 455 5.52 -7.01 -22.17
N VAL A 456 5.12 -7.00 -23.44
CA VAL A 456 3.73 -7.18 -23.86
C VAL A 456 3.65 -8.12 -25.06
N SER A 457 2.93 -9.23 -24.90
CA SER A 457 2.71 -10.23 -25.95
C SER A 457 1.40 -10.97 -25.68
N PRO A 458 0.74 -11.55 -26.69
CA PRO A 458 -0.32 -12.54 -26.47
C PRO A 458 0.17 -13.76 -25.67
N ASN A 459 1.46 -14.08 -25.77
CA ASN A 459 2.11 -15.17 -25.06
C ASN A 459 2.82 -14.64 -23.80
N ILE A 460 2.42 -15.12 -22.62
CA ILE A 460 3.02 -14.74 -21.36
C ILE A 460 4.53 -15.02 -21.28
N VAL A 461 5.01 -16.08 -21.92
CA VAL A 461 6.45 -16.42 -21.92
C VAL A 461 7.23 -15.40 -22.72
N ASP A 462 6.70 -14.97 -23.88
CA ASP A 462 7.33 -13.94 -24.72
C ASP A 462 7.31 -12.57 -24.03
N ALA A 463 6.19 -12.20 -23.39
CA ALA A 463 6.11 -10.98 -22.60
C ALA A 463 7.11 -10.97 -21.43
N SER A 464 7.27 -12.12 -20.76
CA SER A 464 8.25 -12.30 -19.68
C SER A 464 9.69 -12.22 -20.20
N PHE A 465 9.95 -12.85 -21.35
CA PHE A 465 11.24 -12.81 -22.01
C PHE A 465 11.66 -11.37 -22.35
N GLU A 466 10.77 -10.58 -22.95
CA GLU A 466 11.04 -9.18 -23.27
C GLU A 466 11.40 -8.38 -22.03
N ALA A 467 10.61 -8.52 -20.96
CA ALA A 467 10.86 -7.81 -19.70
C ALA A 467 12.19 -8.24 -19.02
N LEU A 468 12.52 -9.55 -19.04
CA LEU A 468 13.79 -10.07 -18.52
C LEU A 468 14.99 -9.57 -19.33
N LEU A 469 14.86 -9.56 -20.66
CA LEU A 469 15.91 -9.06 -21.55
C LEU A 469 16.20 -7.58 -21.30
N ASP A 470 15.16 -6.78 -21.11
CA ASP A 470 15.31 -5.37 -20.76
C ASP A 470 15.92 -5.21 -19.36
N ALA A 471 15.58 -6.05 -18.39
CA ALA A 471 16.15 -5.98 -17.06
C ALA A 471 17.67 -6.19 -17.06
N ILE A 472 18.16 -7.15 -17.85
CA ILE A 472 19.58 -7.43 -18.02
C ILE A 472 20.27 -6.27 -18.77
N ASN A 473 19.72 -5.84 -19.89
CA ASN A 473 20.32 -4.77 -20.71
C ASN A 473 20.42 -3.45 -19.93
N TRP A 474 19.42 -3.11 -19.15
CA TRP A 474 19.44 -1.88 -18.36
C TRP A 474 20.54 -1.90 -17.28
N LYS A 475 20.70 -3.03 -16.60
CA LYS A 475 21.80 -3.24 -15.65
C LYS A 475 23.16 -3.09 -16.34
N LEU A 476 23.34 -3.71 -17.50
CA LEU A 476 24.58 -3.61 -18.26
C LEU A 476 24.86 -2.17 -18.71
N VAL A 477 23.87 -1.44 -19.21
CA VAL A 477 24.00 -0.03 -19.56
C VAL A 477 24.48 0.78 -18.37
N ARG A 478 23.84 0.61 -17.21
CA ARG A 478 24.15 1.38 -16.01
C ARG A 478 25.56 1.10 -15.49
N ASP A 479 25.97 -0.14 -15.48
CA ASP A 479 27.23 -0.57 -14.85
C ASP A 479 28.44 -0.47 -15.80
N THR A 480 28.20 -0.22 -17.11
CA THR A 480 29.27 0.00 -18.10
C THR A 480 29.37 1.47 -18.57
N SER A 481 28.44 2.34 -18.18
CA SER A 481 28.47 3.78 -18.42
C SER A 481 29.20 4.47 -17.29
#